data_0975aadd6220d00f3b8a5103a740306d
#
_entry.id   0975aadd6220d00f3b8a5103a740306d
#
_cell.length_a   1.000
_cell.length_b   1.000
_cell.length_c   1.000
_cell.angle_alpha   90.00
_cell.angle_beta   90.00
_cell.angle_gamma   90.00
#
_symmetry.space_group_name_H-M   'P 1'
#
loop_
_entity.id
_entity.type
_entity.pdbx_description
1 polymer ?
#
loop_
_entity_poly.entity_id
_entity_poly.type
_entity_poly.pdbx_seq_one_letter_code
_entity_poly.pdbx_strand_id
1 'polypeptide(L)'
;MTSFSAFVRARLPLGAAAGTLLTWCAALVAFRISYSGHITYRFLLWNLVLAVVPWVLSGILRWADDRHRAGWAAAPLLAGWLVFFPNAPYVLTDLLHLAPKPGVPLWYDLALLLSCAGTALALGYLSLLDVHAV
;
A
#
# COMPACT_ATOMS: atom_id res chain seq x y z
N MET A 1 1.05 18.48 23.14
CA MET A 1 -0.07 17.97 22.31
C MET A 1 0.09 18.47 20.90
N THR A 2 0.44 17.59 19.98
CA THR A 2 0.46 17.94 18.56
C THR A 2 -0.97 18.15 18.08
N SER A 3 -1.25 19.31 17.45
CA SER A 3 -2.55 19.52 16.83
C SER A 3 -2.75 18.55 15.67
N PHE A 4 -3.98 18.18 15.33
CA PHE A 4 -4.28 17.35 14.17
C PHE A 4 -3.60 17.88 12.89
N SER A 5 -3.59 19.20 12.72
CA SER A 5 -2.94 19.86 11.58
C SER A 5 -1.42 19.67 11.57
N ALA A 6 -0.76 19.63 12.72
CA ALA A 6 0.68 19.38 12.80
C ALA A 6 1.00 17.92 12.46
N PHE A 7 0.23 16.97 12.97
CA PHE A 7 0.34 15.56 12.62
C PHE A 7 0.17 15.33 11.11
N VAL A 8 -0.89 15.91 10.52
CA VAL A 8 -1.14 15.79 9.09
C VAL A 8 0.00 16.41 8.27
N ARG A 9 0.49 17.61 8.64
CA ARG A 9 1.61 18.26 7.94
C ARG A 9 2.89 17.43 7.97
N ALA A 10 3.19 16.78 9.07
CA ALA A 10 4.37 15.92 9.18
C ALA A 10 4.27 14.68 8.26
N ARG A 11 3.05 14.22 7.97
CA ARG A 11 2.81 13.05 7.11
C ARG A 11 2.53 13.39 5.64
N LEU A 12 2.30 14.65 5.30
CA LEU A 12 2.01 15.08 3.93
C LEU A 12 3.04 14.57 2.90
N PRO A 13 4.37 14.67 3.12
CA PRO A 13 5.34 14.18 2.14
C PRO A 13 5.26 12.67 1.92
N LEU A 14 5.02 11.89 2.99
CA LEU A 14 4.85 10.44 2.89
C LEU A 14 3.53 10.09 2.18
N GLY A 15 2.46 10.81 2.49
CA GLY A 15 1.17 10.65 1.82
C GLY A 15 1.23 11.01 0.34
N ALA A 16 1.95 12.09 -0.01
CA ALA A 16 2.18 12.49 -1.40
C ALA A 16 2.99 11.42 -2.15
N ALA A 17 4.07 10.91 -1.55
CA ALA A 17 4.88 9.86 -2.15
C ALA A 17 4.08 8.58 -2.36
N ALA A 18 3.32 8.13 -1.34
CA ALA A 18 2.44 6.98 -1.45
C ALA A 18 1.37 7.15 -2.54
N GLY A 19 0.73 8.33 -2.58
CA GLY A 19 -0.26 8.66 -3.62
C GLY A 19 0.34 8.64 -5.02
N THR A 20 1.56 9.15 -5.20
CA THR A 20 2.28 9.12 -6.48
C THR A 20 2.58 7.69 -6.91
N LEU A 21 3.08 6.85 -6.01
CA LEU A 21 3.36 5.44 -6.30
C LEU A 21 2.10 4.64 -6.65
N LEU A 22 1.02 4.86 -5.90
CA LEU A 22 -0.27 4.21 -6.17
C LEU A 22 -0.85 4.65 -7.52
N THR A 23 -0.77 5.94 -7.83
CA THR A 23 -1.22 6.48 -9.13
C THR A 23 -0.37 5.92 -10.27
N TRP A 24 0.93 5.82 -10.09
CA TRP A 24 1.84 5.18 -11.04
C TRP A 24 1.44 3.73 -11.33
N CYS A 25 1.23 2.93 -10.28
CA CYS A 25 0.80 1.54 -10.43
C CYS A 25 -0.56 1.44 -11.15
N ALA A 26 -1.53 2.28 -10.77
CA ALA A 26 -2.83 2.33 -11.42
C ALA A 26 -2.72 2.71 -12.91
N ALA A 27 -1.86 3.67 -13.25
CA ALA A 27 -1.61 4.08 -14.62
C ALA A 27 -0.98 2.94 -15.45
N LEU A 28 -0.01 2.20 -14.88
CA LEU A 28 0.59 1.04 -15.56
C LEU A 28 -0.44 -0.05 -15.84
N VAL A 29 -1.31 -0.36 -14.86
CA VAL A 29 -2.39 -1.36 -15.04
C VAL A 29 -3.39 -0.88 -16.09
N ALA A 30 -3.82 0.38 -16.02
CA ALA A 30 -4.78 0.96 -16.97
C ALA A 30 -4.21 0.96 -18.40
N PHE A 31 -2.96 1.37 -18.57
CA PHE A 31 -2.29 1.34 -19.87
C PHE A 31 -2.19 -0.10 -20.41
N ARG A 32 -1.82 -1.06 -19.54
CA ARG A 32 -1.74 -2.47 -19.89
C ARG A 32 -3.07 -3.02 -20.42
N ILE A 33 -4.17 -2.69 -19.73
CA ILE A 33 -5.53 -3.10 -20.11
C ILE A 33 -5.93 -2.45 -21.45
N SER A 34 -5.70 -1.14 -21.59
CA SER A 34 -6.04 -0.39 -22.81
C SER A 34 -5.28 -0.88 -24.03
N TYR A 35 -4.00 -1.24 -23.85
CA TYR A 35 -3.14 -1.70 -24.94
C TYR A 35 -3.47 -3.12 -25.39
N SER A 36 -3.69 -4.04 -24.45
CA SER A 36 -3.88 -5.46 -24.74
C SER A 36 -5.34 -5.89 -24.88
N GLY A 37 -6.29 -5.08 -24.40
CA GLY A 37 -7.70 -5.45 -24.28
C GLY A 37 -7.99 -6.52 -23.22
N HIS A 38 -6.98 -6.97 -22.46
CA HIS A 38 -7.11 -8.02 -21.46
C HIS A 38 -6.99 -7.47 -20.04
N ILE A 39 -7.89 -7.89 -19.15
CA ILE A 39 -7.97 -7.46 -17.75
C ILE A 39 -7.04 -8.26 -16.81
N THR A 40 -6.01 -8.91 -17.34
CA THR A 40 -5.19 -9.91 -16.66
C THR A 40 -4.65 -9.48 -15.29
N TYR A 41 -4.19 -8.24 -15.14
CA TYR A 41 -3.58 -7.74 -13.89
C TYR A 41 -4.47 -6.78 -13.10
N ARG A 42 -5.78 -6.77 -13.34
CA ARG A 42 -6.71 -5.92 -12.58
C ARG A 42 -6.71 -6.21 -11.08
N PHE A 43 -6.44 -7.46 -10.70
CA PHE A 43 -6.37 -7.86 -9.29
C PHE A 43 -5.27 -7.14 -8.51
N LEU A 44 -4.20 -6.65 -9.17
CA LEU A 44 -3.16 -5.87 -8.52
C LEU A 44 -3.70 -4.60 -7.88
N LEU A 45 -4.70 -3.95 -8.49
CA LEU A 45 -5.34 -2.76 -7.91
C LEU A 45 -6.01 -3.10 -6.59
N TRP A 46 -6.67 -4.26 -6.50
CA TRP A 46 -7.28 -4.72 -5.26
C TRP A 46 -6.22 -5.05 -4.20
N ASN A 47 -5.15 -5.73 -4.57
CA ASN A 47 -4.04 -6.05 -3.67
C ASN A 47 -3.37 -4.77 -3.13
N LEU A 48 -3.22 -3.73 -3.95
CA LEU A 48 -2.73 -2.42 -3.52
C LEU A 48 -3.67 -1.75 -2.51
N VAL A 49 -4.99 -1.81 -2.73
CA VAL A 49 -5.98 -1.30 -1.76
C VAL A 49 -5.81 -2.01 -0.41
N LEU A 50 -5.67 -3.34 -0.41
CA LEU A 50 -5.44 -4.11 0.82
C LEU A 50 -4.10 -3.77 1.49
N ALA A 51 -3.07 -3.42 0.72
CA ALA A 51 -1.77 -2.98 1.26
C ALA A 51 -1.82 -1.56 1.87
N VAL A 52 -2.75 -0.71 1.46
CA VAL A 52 -2.98 0.63 2.06
C VAL A 52 -3.60 0.54 3.44
N VAL A 53 -4.47 -0.46 3.69
CA VAL A 53 -5.23 -0.59 4.94
C VAL A 53 -4.32 -0.58 6.19
N PRO A 54 -3.26 -1.42 6.29
CA PRO A 54 -2.40 -1.42 7.47
C PRO A 54 -1.70 -0.07 7.69
N TRP A 55 -1.32 0.65 6.63
CA TRP A 55 -0.72 1.97 6.75
C TRP A 55 -1.71 3.02 7.29
N VAL A 56 -2.98 2.95 6.89
CA VAL A 56 -4.04 3.82 7.44
C VAL A 56 -4.29 3.49 8.91
N LEU A 57 -4.44 2.20 9.26
CA LEU A 57 -4.70 1.77 10.64
C LEU A 57 -3.55 2.16 11.58
N SER A 58 -2.30 1.96 11.16
CA SER A 58 -1.13 2.36 11.95
C SER A 58 -1.05 3.88 12.11
N GLY A 59 -1.41 4.63 11.08
CA GLY A 59 -1.50 6.10 11.15
C GLY A 59 -2.55 6.59 12.14
N ILE A 60 -3.71 5.95 12.20
CA ILE A 60 -4.77 6.25 13.18
C ILE A 60 -4.29 5.90 14.59
N LEU A 61 -3.65 4.74 14.76
CA LEU A 61 -3.10 4.30 16.04
C LEU A 61 -2.08 5.32 16.56
N ARG A 62 -1.11 5.72 15.75
CA ARG A 62 -0.10 6.70 16.11
C ARG A 62 -0.71 8.06 16.48
N TRP A 63 -1.70 8.52 15.71
CA TRP A 63 -2.41 9.75 16.03
C TRP A 63 -3.18 9.67 17.36
N ALA A 64 -3.78 8.51 17.66
CA ALA A 64 -4.49 8.28 18.92
C ALA A 64 -3.51 8.23 20.09
N ASP A 65 -2.32 7.65 19.92
CA ASP A 65 -1.26 7.58 20.93
C ASP A 65 -0.72 8.98 21.26
N ASP A 66 -0.39 9.79 20.26
CA ASP A 66 0.04 11.19 20.42
C ASP A 66 -0.96 12.03 21.25
N ARG A 67 -2.21 11.60 21.32
CA ARG A 67 -3.28 12.24 22.11
C ARG A 67 -3.59 11.57 23.45
N HIS A 68 -2.80 10.57 23.83
CA HIS A 68 -3.09 9.74 25.02
C HIS A 68 -4.48 9.09 25.01
N ARG A 69 -5.01 8.82 23.82
CA ARG A 69 -6.32 8.19 23.57
C ARG A 69 -6.21 6.77 23.01
N ALA A 70 -5.00 6.24 22.90
CA ALA A 70 -4.78 4.91 22.33
C ALA A 70 -5.32 3.77 23.22
N GLY A 71 -5.48 3.97 24.52
CA GLY A 71 -5.81 2.96 25.50
C GLY A 71 -6.75 1.84 25.00
N TRP A 72 -8.07 2.08 25.01
CA TRP A 72 -9.04 1.08 24.57
C TRP A 72 -9.09 0.88 23.05
N ALA A 73 -8.67 1.87 22.26
CA ALA A 73 -8.66 1.82 20.80
C ALA A 73 -7.41 1.10 20.24
N ALA A 74 -6.33 0.98 21.02
CA ALA A 74 -5.10 0.36 20.56
C ALA A 74 -5.30 -1.12 20.18
N ALA A 75 -6.00 -1.88 21.01
CA ALA A 75 -6.19 -3.31 20.75
C ALA A 75 -6.95 -3.61 19.43
N PRO A 76 -8.11 -3.00 19.14
CA PRO A 76 -8.80 -3.25 17.87
C PRO A 76 -8.03 -2.71 16.65
N LEU A 77 -7.30 -1.59 16.77
CA LEU A 77 -6.47 -1.05 15.69
C LEU A 77 -5.29 -1.97 15.39
N LEU A 78 -4.60 -2.49 16.42
CA LEU A 78 -3.51 -3.45 16.25
C LEU A 78 -4.02 -4.79 15.70
N ALA A 79 -5.17 -5.26 16.17
CA ALA A 79 -5.78 -6.48 15.63
C ALA A 79 -6.11 -6.33 14.15
N GLY A 80 -6.74 -5.22 13.76
CA GLY A 80 -7.00 -4.90 12.36
C GLY A 80 -5.70 -4.80 11.55
N TRP A 81 -4.69 -4.11 12.07
CA TRP A 81 -3.39 -4.01 11.45
C TRP A 81 -2.75 -5.39 11.22
N LEU A 82 -2.74 -6.27 12.22
CA LEU A 82 -2.20 -7.64 12.10
C LEU A 82 -2.92 -8.47 11.04
N VAL A 83 -4.24 -8.31 10.91
CA VAL A 83 -5.04 -9.03 9.91
C VAL A 83 -4.69 -8.58 8.49
N PHE A 84 -4.49 -7.28 8.28
CA PHE A 84 -4.25 -6.74 6.94
C PHE A 84 -2.77 -6.59 6.58
N PHE A 85 -1.87 -6.50 7.54
CA PHE A 85 -0.42 -6.34 7.31
C PHE A 85 0.18 -7.38 6.35
N PRO A 86 -0.17 -8.69 6.43
CA PRO A 86 0.38 -9.68 5.52
C PRO A 86 0.07 -9.43 4.03
N ASN A 87 -0.94 -8.61 3.71
CA ASN A 87 -1.26 -8.27 2.32
C ASN A 87 -0.14 -7.44 1.65
N ALA A 88 0.62 -6.65 2.42
CA ALA A 88 1.71 -5.86 1.87
C ALA A 88 2.84 -6.76 1.28
N PRO A 89 3.46 -7.69 2.02
CA PRO A 89 4.43 -8.61 1.44
C PRO A 89 3.79 -9.65 0.50
N TYR A 90 2.48 -9.94 0.64
CA TYR A 90 1.79 -10.90 -0.24
C TYR A 90 1.85 -10.47 -1.72
N VAL A 91 1.85 -9.17 -2.03
CA VAL A 91 1.96 -8.68 -3.41
C VAL A 91 3.24 -9.15 -4.12
N LEU A 92 4.28 -9.54 -3.37
CA LEU A 92 5.47 -10.19 -3.98
C LEU A 92 5.13 -11.52 -4.64
N THR A 93 4.15 -12.26 -4.15
CA THR A 93 3.73 -13.53 -4.76
C THR A 93 3.06 -13.33 -6.11
N ASP A 94 2.60 -12.12 -6.41
CA ASP A 94 2.02 -11.77 -7.71
C ASP A 94 3.06 -11.89 -8.84
N LEU A 95 4.37 -11.85 -8.54
CA LEU A 95 5.44 -12.15 -9.49
C LEU A 95 5.35 -13.56 -10.06
N LEU A 96 4.72 -14.50 -9.36
CA LEU A 96 4.47 -15.85 -9.87
C LEU A 96 3.50 -15.86 -11.07
N HIS A 97 2.73 -14.79 -11.26
CA HIS A 97 1.85 -14.62 -12.41
C HIS A 97 2.57 -14.09 -13.66
N LEU A 98 3.88 -13.81 -13.55
CA LEU A 98 4.69 -13.38 -14.68
C LEU A 98 4.83 -14.52 -15.67
N ALA A 99 4.21 -14.37 -16.83
CA ALA A 99 4.30 -15.32 -17.94
C ALA A 99 4.21 -14.57 -19.27
N PRO A 100 4.87 -15.03 -20.33
CA PRO A 100 4.73 -14.46 -21.65
C PRO A 100 3.28 -14.42 -22.09
N LYS A 101 2.81 -13.25 -22.53
CA LYS A 101 1.45 -13.04 -23.03
C LYS A 101 1.50 -12.45 -24.44
N PRO A 102 0.59 -12.90 -25.35
CA PRO A 102 0.55 -12.38 -26.71
C PRO A 102 0.40 -10.86 -26.73
N GLY A 103 1.19 -10.20 -27.56
CA GLY A 103 1.08 -8.77 -27.82
C GLY A 103 1.63 -7.84 -26.74
N VAL A 104 2.15 -8.36 -25.63
CA VAL A 104 2.76 -7.54 -24.58
C VAL A 104 4.15 -8.04 -24.25
N PRO A 105 5.16 -7.15 -24.25
CA PRO A 105 6.52 -7.52 -23.87
C PRO A 105 6.60 -7.98 -22.42
N LEU A 106 7.30 -9.07 -22.14
CA LEU A 106 7.48 -9.62 -20.80
C LEU A 106 8.09 -8.62 -19.82
N TRP A 107 9.00 -7.76 -20.29
CA TRP A 107 9.64 -6.73 -19.46
C TRP A 107 8.63 -5.71 -18.93
N TYR A 108 7.54 -5.42 -19.70
CA TYR A 108 6.51 -4.50 -19.25
C TYR A 108 5.73 -5.10 -18.06
N ASP A 109 5.29 -6.35 -18.19
CA ASP A 109 4.57 -7.07 -17.13
C ASP A 109 5.47 -7.22 -15.88
N LEU A 110 6.77 -7.47 -16.07
CA LEU A 110 7.74 -7.49 -14.97
C LEU A 110 7.85 -6.13 -14.28
N ALA A 111 8.00 -5.05 -15.03
CA ALA A 111 8.11 -3.69 -14.48
C ALA A 111 6.82 -3.30 -13.72
N LEU A 112 5.66 -3.67 -14.24
CA LEU A 112 4.36 -3.45 -13.61
C LEU A 112 4.25 -4.20 -12.28
N LEU A 113 4.57 -5.49 -12.26
CA LEU A 113 4.51 -6.32 -11.04
C LEU A 113 5.51 -5.85 -9.99
N LEU A 114 6.74 -5.51 -10.39
CA LEU A 114 7.76 -4.97 -9.48
C LEU A 114 7.36 -3.60 -8.92
N SER A 115 6.75 -2.73 -9.72
CA SER A 115 6.25 -1.44 -9.24
C SER A 115 5.16 -1.62 -8.19
N CYS A 116 4.20 -2.52 -8.43
CA CYS A 116 3.13 -2.80 -7.47
C CYS A 116 3.66 -3.45 -6.19
N ALA A 117 4.56 -4.44 -6.32
CA ALA A 117 5.17 -5.12 -5.17
C ALA A 117 6.03 -4.14 -4.33
N GLY A 118 6.84 -3.31 -4.98
CA GLY A 118 7.65 -2.29 -4.31
C GLY A 118 6.79 -1.25 -3.59
N THR A 119 5.70 -0.80 -4.19
CA THR A 119 4.74 0.12 -3.57
C THR A 119 4.09 -0.51 -2.34
N ALA A 120 3.59 -1.75 -2.45
CA ALA A 120 2.99 -2.47 -1.34
C ALA A 120 3.96 -2.69 -0.19
N LEU A 121 5.21 -3.08 -0.47
CA LEU A 121 6.27 -3.23 0.53
C LEU A 121 6.61 -1.90 1.21
N ALA A 122 6.70 -0.80 0.47
CA ALA A 122 6.93 0.52 1.03
C ALA A 122 5.81 0.92 2.01
N LEU A 123 4.54 0.72 1.64
CA LEU A 123 3.39 0.96 2.51
C LEU A 123 3.43 0.08 3.76
N GLY A 124 3.74 -1.21 3.61
CA GLY A 124 3.91 -2.15 4.72
C GLY A 124 5.02 -1.70 5.68
N TYR A 125 6.17 -1.30 5.15
CA TYR A 125 7.29 -0.80 5.94
C TYR A 125 6.93 0.48 6.70
N LEU A 126 6.27 1.45 6.03
CA LEU A 126 5.81 2.67 6.69
C LEU A 126 4.81 2.37 7.82
N SER A 127 3.90 1.40 7.61
CA SER A 127 2.95 0.97 8.64
C SER A 127 3.66 0.33 9.84
N LEU A 128 4.71 -0.44 9.59
CA LEU A 128 5.52 -1.08 10.65
C LEU A 128 6.27 -0.03 11.47
N LEU A 129 6.83 1.01 10.82
CA LEU A 129 7.48 2.12 11.52
C LEU A 129 6.49 2.89 12.41
N ASP A 130 5.26 3.08 11.95
CA ASP A 130 4.21 3.73 12.75
C ASP A 130 3.88 2.91 14.00
N VAL A 131 3.69 1.60 13.85
CA VAL A 131 3.38 0.70 14.99
C VAL A 131 4.57 0.62 15.97
N HIS A 132 5.80 0.62 15.45
CA HIS A 132 6.99 0.58 16.29
C HIS A 132 7.19 1.87 17.12
N ALA A 133 6.62 2.98 16.67
CA ALA A 133 6.73 4.28 17.31
C ALA A 133 5.65 4.56 18.38
N VAL A 134 4.70 3.63 18.59
CA VAL A 134 3.65 3.65 19.63
C VAL A 134 4.06 2.82 20.82
#